data_2b48e356405d32acfb862fd18577cad2
#
_entry.id   2b48e356405d32acfb862fd18577cad2
#
_cell.length_a   1.000
_cell.length_b   1.000
_cell.length_c   1.000
_cell.angle_alpha   90.00
_cell.angle_beta   90.00
_cell.angle_gamma   90.00
#
_symmetry.space_group_name_H-M   'P 1'
#
loop_
_entity.id
_entity.type
_entity.pdbx_description
1 polymer ?
#
loop_
_entity_poly.entity_id
_entity_poly.type
_entity_poly.pdbx_seq_one_letter_code
_entity_poly.pdbx_strand_id
1 'polypeptide(L)'
;MIRTATVDDVAELAELRRTFTFEDSTEGEALRSDFEESFTHLVSSGIRSGRWVVWVAEAAGAIVSHAFVGTIEKIPRPIAEHRAIGYLTNVYTRPEFRGRGIGGRVLDAVTAWARESDVELLMVWPSEASLAHYERHGFADRGEPLVWLHPEDPA
;
A
#
# COMPACT_ATOMS: atom_id res chain seq x y z
N MET A 1 -13.67 -0.98 11.93
CA MET A 1 -13.11 -2.34 11.89
C MET A 1 -11.92 -2.36 10.95
N ILE A 2 -10.88 -3.19 11.21
CA ILE A 2 -9.75 -3.38 10.29
C ILE A 2 -9.77 -4.83 9.78
N ARG A 3 -9.65 -5.00 8.49
CA ARG A 3 -9.65 -6.31 7.81
C ARG A 3 -8.88 -6.27 6.49
N THR A 4 -8.63 -7.40 5.89
CA THR A 4 -8.21 -7.48 4.49
C THR A 4 -9.39 -7.18 3.56
N ALA A 5 -9.09 -6.52 2.45
CA ALA A 5 -10.05 -6.27 1.39
C ALA A 5 -10.35 -7.54 0.59
N THR A 6 -11.54 -7.60 0.03
CA THR A 6 -11.98 -8.58 -0.94
C THR A 6 -12.16 -7.95 -2.32
N VAL A 7 -12.50 -8.75 -3.31
CA VAL A 7 -12.79 -8.22 -4.66
C VAL A 7 -14.02 -7.31 -4.69
N ASP A 8 -14.91 -7.43 -3.73
CA ASP A 8 -16.11 -6.58 -3.63
C ASP A 8 -15.78 -5.15 -3.21
N ASP A 9 -14.61 -4.93 -2.58
CA ASP A 9 -14.15 -3.62 -2.15
C ASP A 9 -13.45 -2.82 -3.28
N VAL A 10 -13.16 -3.45 -4.42
CA VAL A 10 -12.28 -2.88 -5.46
C VAL A 10 -12.82 -1.58 -6.04
N ALA A 11 -14.13 -1.47 -6.23
CA ALA A 11 -14.75 -0.25 -6.75
C ALA A 11 -14.55 0.94 -5.79
N GLU A 12 -14.74 0.74 -4.49
CA GLU A 12 -14.52 1.77 -3.48
C GLU A 12 -13.03 2.13 -3.34
N LEU A 13 -12.15 1.12 -3.44
CA LEU A 13 -10.71 1.34 -3.44
C LEU A 13 -10.23 2.16 -4.66
N ALA A 14 -10.85 1.97 -5.84
CA ALA A 14 -10.56 2.77 -7.03
C ALA A 14 -10.94 4.24 -6.82
N GLU A 15 -12.10 4.49 -6.22
CA GLU A 15 -12.54 5.84 -5.85
C GLU A 15 -11.57 6.52 -4.87
N LEU A 16 -11.17 5.79 -3.82
CA LEU A 16 -10.18 6.28 -2.85
C LEU A 16 -8.82 6.57 -3.50
N ARG A 17 -8.37 5.73 -4.44
CA ARG A 17 -7.13 5.97 -5.17
C ARG A 17 -7.21 7.23 -6.01
N ARG A 18 -8.36 7.47 -6.66
CA ARG A 18 -8.61 8.70 -7.40
C ARG A 18 -8.54 9.92 -6.47
N THR A 19 -9.28 9.89 -5.36
CA THR A 19 -9.28 10.95 -4.35
C THR A 19 -7.86 11.25 -3.87
N PHE A 20 -7.09 10.21 -3.49
CA PHE A 20 -5.71 10.36 -3.04
C PHE A 20 -4.81 11.00 -4.10
N THR A 21 -4.93 10.59 -5.35
CA THR A 21 -4.12 11.15 -6.45
C THR A 21 -4.36 12.65 -6.61
N PHE A 22 -5.62 13.09 -6.51
CA PHE A 22 -5.98 14.49 -6.75
C PHE A 22 -5.90 15.39 -5.51
N GLU A 23 -5.66 14.86 -4.31
CA GLU A 23 -5.36 15.69 -3.14
C GLU A 23 -4.04 16.46 -3.29
N ASP A 24 -3.03 15.84 -3.91
CA ASP A 24 -1.69 16.39 -4.04
C ASP A 24 -1.38 16.88 -5.47
N SER A 25 -2.33 16.72 -6.42
CA SER A 25 -2.08 17.11 -7.81
C SER A 25 -2.28 18.61 -8.04
N THR A 26 -1.42 19.17 -8.88
CA THR A 26 -1.57 20.53 -9.41
C THR A 26 -2.69 20.57 -10.43
N GLU A 27 -3.38 21.73 -10.56
CA GLU A 27 -4.42 21.93 -11.56
C GLU A 27 -3.94 21.55 -12.98
N GLY A 28 -4.65 20.63 -13.63
CA GLY A 28 -4.41 20.26 -15.03
C GLY A 28 -3.99 18.81 -15.27
N GLU A 29 -3.77 17.99 -14.25
CA GLU A 29 -3.54 16.56 -14.45
C GLU A 29 -4.82 15.87 -14.95
N ALA A 30 -4.74 15.28 -16.14
CA ALA A 30 -5.87 14.56 -16.73
C ALA A 30 -5.95 13.14 -16.20
N LEU A 31 -7.16 12.72 -15.78
CA LEU A 31 -7.41 11.32 -15.47
C LEU A 31 -7.20 10.45 -16.71
N ARG A 32 -6.45 9.36 -16.59
CA ARG A 32 -6.34 8.36 -17.65
C ARG A 32 -7.72 7.74 -17.92
N SER A 33 -8.11 7.68 -19.17
CA SER A 33 -9.42 7.13 -19.58
C SER A 33 -9.61 5.66 -19.23
N ASP A 34 -8.50 4.89 -19.10
CA ASP A 34 -8.48 3.47 -18.79
C ASP A 34 -8.25 3.17 -17.30
N PHE A 35 -8.22 4.20 -16.43
CA PHE A 35 -7.86 4.04 -15.02
C PHE A 35 -8.74 3.01 -14.30
N GLU A 36 -10.06 3.14 -14.39
CA GLU A 36 -11.02 2.28 -13.69
C GLU A 36 -10.86 0.80 -14.10
N GLU A 37 -10.74 0.55 -15.39
CA GLU A 37 -10.56 -0.79 -15.93
C GLU A 37 -9.21 -1.39 -15.50
N SER A 38 -8.13 -0.64 -15.67
CA SER A 38 -6.78 -1.06 -15.30
C SER A 38 -6.65 -1.32 -13.80
N PHE A 39 -7.19 -0.43 -12.97
CA PHE A 39 -7.17 -0.58 -11.51
C PHE A 39 -7.97 -1.81 -11.09
N THR A 40 -9.20 -1.94 -11.57
CA THR A 40 -10.09 -3.06 -11.24
C THR A 40 -9.47 -4.39 -11.63
N HIS A 41 -8.92 -4.48 -12.84
CA HIS A 41 -8.26 -5.69 -13.33
C HIS A 41 -7.06 -6.07 -12.46
N LEU A 42 -6.14 -5.11 -12.24
CA LEU A 42 -4.91 -5.35 -11.48
C LEU A 42 -5.20 -5.76 -10.03
N VAL A 43 -6.05 -4.99 -9.35
CA VAL A 43 -6.32 -5.21 -7.92
C VAL A 43 -7.14 -6.47 -7.70
N SER A 44 -8.19 -6.72 -8.50
CA SER A 44 -9.00 -7.94 -8.38
C SER A 44 -8.18 -9.20 -8.65
N SER A 45 -7.35 -9.21 -9.70
CA SER A 45 -6.49 -10.35 -10.01
C SER A 45 -5.42 -10.56 -8.94
N GLY A 46 -4.87 -9.46 -8.41
CA GLY A 46 -3.87 -9.48 -7.35
C GLY A 46 -4.41 -10.02 -6.02
N ILE A 47 -5.61 -9.60 -5.62
CA ILE A 47 -6.29 -10.13 -4.42
C ILE A 47 -6.57 -11.63 -4.59
N ARG A 48 -7.14 -12.05 -5.73
CA ARG A 48 -7.44 -13.47 -5.99
C ARG A 48 -6.20 -14.36 -5.99
N SER A 49 -5.09 -13.87 -6.50
CA SER A 49 -3.82 -14.62 -6.56
C SER A 49 -2.98 -14.53 -5.29
N GLY A 50 -3.35 -13.66 -4.33
CA GLY A 50 -2.54 -13.35 -3.15
C GLY A 50 -1.31 -12.47 -3.43
N ARG A 51 -1.16 -11.96 -4.66
CA ARG A 51 -0.07 -11.04 -5.02
C ARG A 51 -0.25 -9.67 -4.38
N TRP A 52 -1.47 -9.23 -4.19
CA TRP A 52 -1.82 -8.04 -3.44
C TRP A 52 -2.60 -8.42 -2.18
N VAL A 53 -2.08 -8.03 -1.03
CA VAL A 53 -2.81 -8.04 0.23
C VAL A 53 -3.17 -6.59 0.56
N VAL A 54 -4.47 -6.29 0.56
CA VAL A 54 -4.94 -4.93 0.80
C VAL A 54 -5.62 -4.87 2.16
N TRP A 55 -5.14 -4.00 3.03
CA TRP A 55 -5.71 -3.75 4.34
C TRP A 55 -6.62 -2.53 4.28
N VAL A 56 -7.79 -2.63 4.89
CA VAL A 56 -8.78 -1.55 4.95
C VAL A 56 -9.25 -1.32 6.37
N ALA A 57 -9.52 -0.07 6.69
CA ALA A 57 -10.26 0.32 7.88
C ALA A 57 -11.62 0.87 7.48
N GLU A 58 -12.66 0.35 8.11
CA GLU A 58 -14.06 0.76 7.91
C GLU A 58 -14.57 1.58 9.07
N ALA A 59 -15.30 2.62 8.76
CA ALA A 59 -16.09 3.42 9.69
C ALA A 59 -17.40 3.83 9.02
N ALA A 60 -18.51 3.76 9.74
CA ALA A 60 -19.85 4.11 9.25
C ALA A 60 -20.25 3.44 7.93
N GLY A 61 -19.80 2.20 7.70
CA GLY A 61 -20.15 1.41 6.51
C GLY A 61 -19.35 1.77 5.24
N ALA A 62 -18.29 2.56 5.37
CA ALA A 62 -17.41 2.93 4.25
C ALA A 62 -15.94 2.68 4.59
N ILE A 63 -15.11 2.46 3.57
CA ILE A 63 -13.66 2.38 3.72
C ILE A 63 -13.10 3.80 3.91
N VAL A 64 -12.44 4.00 5.04
CA VAL A 64 -11.87 5.30 5.42
C VAL A 64 -10.34 5.35 5.39
N SER A 65 -9.70 4.18 5.31
CA SER A 65 -8.24 4.07 5.20
C SER A 65 -7.88 2.75 4.55
N HIS A 66 -6.77 2.73 3.81
CA HIS A 66 -6.24 1.52 3.20
C HIS A 66 -4.71 1.53 3.14
N ALA A 67 -4.14 0.34 2.96
CA ALA A 67 -2.74 0.11 2.64
C ALA A 67 -2.63 -1.12 1.73
N PHE A 68 -1.82 -1.02 0.68
CA PHE A 68 -1.59 -2.10 -0.28
C PHE A 68 -0.21 -2.71 -0.04
N VAL A 69 -0.12 -4.03 0.01
CA VAL A 69 1.14 -4.76 0.04
C VAL A 69 1.21 -5.67 -1.17
N GLY A 70 2.12 -5.36 -2.09
CA GLY A 70 2.50 -6.26 -3.18
C GLY A 70 3.57 -7.25 -2.71
N THR A 71 3.35 -8.54 -2.91
CA THR A 71 4.35 -9.57 -2.58
C THR A 71 5.22 -9.88 -3.79
N ILE A 72 6.54 -9.89 -3.59
CA ILE A 72 7.55 -10.20 -4.60
C ILE A 72 8.27 -11.47 -4.16
N GLU A 73 8.10 -12.54 -4.93
CA GLU A 73 8.79 -13.81 -4.65
C GLU A 73 10.29 -13.69 -4.90
N LYS A 74 11.09 -14.19 -3.97
CA LYS A 74 12.54 -14.30 -4.10
C LYS A 74 12.91 -15.55 -4.89
N ILE A 75 14.03 -15.48 -5.61
CA ILE A 75 14.60 -16.69 -6.21
C ILE A 75 15.05 -17.63 -5.08
N PRO A 76 14.55 -18.88 -5.03
CA PRO A 76 14.85 -19.82 -3.95
C PRO A 76 16.35 -20.09 -3.78
N ARG A 77 16.81 -20.13 -2.55
CA ARG A 77 18.16 -20.51 -2.16
C ARG A 77 18.14 -21.88 -1.49
N PRO A 78 19.24 -22.67 -1.56
CA PRO A 78 19.29 -24.00 -0.95
C PRO A 78 19.47 -23.95 0.58
N ILE A 79 18.99 -22.93 1.24
CA ILE A 79 18.97 -22.73 2.68
C ILE A 79 17.58 -22.25 3.13
N ALA A 80 17.26 -22.45 4.41
CA ALA A 80 16.02 -21.94 4.95
C ALA A 80 16.03 -20.40 4.97
N GLU A 81 15.05 -19.79 4.35
CA GLU A 81 14.86 -18.34 4.30
C GLU A 81 13.40 -17.97 4.08
N HIS A 82 13.03 -16.73 4.33
CA HIS A 82 11.75 -16.19 3.87
C HIS A 82 11.73 -16.07 2.34
N ARG A 83 10.60 -16.43 1.72
CA ARG A 83 10.48 -16.55 0.27
C ARG A 83 10.02 -15.29 -0.45
N ALA A 84 9.56 -14.28 0.29
CA ALA A 84 9.03 -13.06 -0.32
C ALA A 84 9.53 -11.79 0.38
N ILE A 85 9.46 -10.69 -0.34
CA ILE A 85 9.52 -9.33 0.20
C ILE A 85 8.19 -8.64 -0.10
N GLY A 86 7.80 -7.68 0.75
CA GLY A 86 6.57 -6.91 0.60
C GLY A 86 6.87 -5.48 0.16
N TYR A 87 6.17 -5.02 -0.87
CA TYR A 87 6.14 -3.61 -1.28
C TYR A 87 4.88 -2.95 -0.72
N LEU A 88 5.05 -2.17 0.35
CA LEU A 88 3.98 -1.36 0.94
C LEU A 88 3.82 -0.07 0.14
N THR A 89 2.63 0.18 -0.33
CA THR A 89 2.30 1.33 -1.17
C THR A 89 0.87 1.77 -0.99
N ASN A 90 0.52 2.91 -1.56
CA ASN A 90 -0.85 3.43 -1.60
C ASN A 90 -1.49 3.42 -0.21
N VAL A 91 -0.75 3.95 0.79
CA VAL A 91 -1.24 4.10 2.18
C VAL A 91 -1.98 5.43 2.27
N TYR A 92 -3.26 5.35 2.60
CA TYR A 92 -4.13 6.52 2.60
C TYR A 92 -5.16 6.47 3.73
N THR A 93 -5.49 7.63 4.26
CA THR A 93 -6.62 7.83 5.16
C THR A 93 -7.37 9.07 4.73
N ARG A 94 -8.69 8.98 4.58
CA ARG A 94 -9.55 10.12 4.22
C ARG A 94 -9.29 11.30 5.17
N PRO A 95 -9.21 12.54 4.67
CA PRO A 95 -8.85 13.72 5.47
C PRO A 95 -9.67 13.86 6.76
N GLU A 96 -10.97 13.70 6.68
CA GLU A 96 -11.90 13.80 7.80
C GLU A 96 -11.72 12.73 8.89
N PHE A 97 -10.93 11.68 8.61
CA PHE A 97 -10.59 10.60 9.54
C PHE A 97 -9.14 10.63 10.02
N ARG A 98 -8.33 11.57 9.54
CA ARG A 98 -6.93 11.76 9.97
C ARG A 98 -6.85 12.23 11.43
N GLY A 99 -5.68 12.07 12.04
CA GLY A 99 -5.46 12.47 13.44
C GLY A 99 -6.14 11.58 14.49
N ARG A 100 -6.82 10.50 14.07
CA ARG A 100 -7.53 9.56 14.96
C ARG A 100 -6.81 8.20 15.11
N GLY A 101 -5.56 8.11 14.66
CA GLY A 101 -4.75 6.89 14.73
C GLY A 101 -5.20 5.75 13.81
N ILE A 102 -6.13 5.99 12.85
CA ILE A 102 -6.67 4.94 11.98
C ILE A 102 -5.58 4.39 11.07
N GLY A 103 -4.83 5.26 10.38
CA GLY A 103 -3.72 4.85 9.50
C GLY A 103 -2.65 4.06 10.25
N GLY A 104 -2.34 4.46 11.51
CA GLY A 104 -1.42 3.71 12.36
C GLY A 104 -1.89 2.30 12.65
N ARG A 105 -3.16 2.12 13.01
CA ARG A 105 -3.73 0.78 13.23
C ARG A 105 -3.75 -0.08 11.96
N VAL A 106 -3.90 0.53 10.78
CA VAL A 106 -3.76 -0.20 9.50
C VAL A 106 -2.31 -0.66 9.32
N LEU A 107 -1.32 0.19 9.58
CA LEU A 107 0.10 -0.20 9.53
C LEU A 107 0.45 -1.27 10.57
N ASP A 108 -0.11 -1.21 11.77
CA ASP A 108 0.05 -2.26 12.80
C ASP A 108 -0.48 -3.60 12.30
N ALA A 109 -1.63 -3.61 11.63
CA ALA A 109 -2.20 -4.82 11.04
C ALA A 109 -1.31 -5.38 9.91
N VAL A 110 -0.78 -4.49 9.05
CA VAL A 110 0.17 -4.87 7.98
C VAL A 110 1.43 -5.49 8.56
N THR A 111 2.03 -4.88 9.57
CA THR A 111 3.28 -5.38 10.19
C THR A 111 3.05 -6.65 11.00
N ALA A 112 1.89 -6.81 11.63
CA ALA A 112 1.51 -8.05 12.30
C ALA A 112 1.37 -9.20 11.29
N TRP A 113 0.66 -8.96 10.19
CA TRP A 113 0.54 -9.93 9.11
C TRP A 113 1.92 -10.31 8.52
N ALA A 114 2.80 -9.35 8.30
CA ALA A 114 4.13 -9.62 7.76
C ALA A 114 4.97 -10.51 8.67
N ARG A 115 4.85 -10.35 10.01
CA ARG A 115 5.54 -11.23 10.99
C ARG A 115 5.02 -12.67 10.96
N GLU A 116 3.75 -12.88 10.62
CA GLU A 116 3.10 -14.19 10.56
C GLU A 116 3.20 -14.84 9.18
N SER A 117 3.62 -14.07 8.18
CA SER A 117 3.76 -14.48 6.79
C SER A 117 5.21 -14.83 6.45
N ASP A 118 5.41 -15.42 5.27
CA ASP A 118 6.74 -15.73 4.74
C ASP A 118 7.38 -14.51 4.03
N VAL A 119 7.24 -13.33 4.66
CA VAL A 119 7.75 -12.04 4.18
C VAL A 119 8.95 -11.63 5.02
N GLU A 120 10.12 -11.48 4.37
CA GLU A 120 11.37 -11.11 5.03
C GLU A 120 11.41 -9.66 5.50
N LEU A 121 10.91 -8.77 4.67
CA LEU A 121 10.85 -7.32 4.93
C LEU A 121 9.69 -6.66 4.19
N LEU A 122 9.28 -5.52 4.71
CA LEU A 122 8.41 -4.57 4.00
C LEU A 122 9.24 -3.37 3.59
N MET A 123 9.18 -2.99 2.32
CA MET A 123 9.76 -1.74 1.85
C MET A 123 8.67 -0.74 1.45
N VAL A 124 8.91 0.53 1.70
CA VAL A 124 8.04 1.65 1.37
C VAL A 124 8.86 2.83 0.90
N TRP A 125 8.34 3.63 -0.03
CA TRP A 125 8.87 4.95 -0.39
C TRP A 125 8.01 6.02 0.31
N PRO A 126 8.42 6.50 1.50
CA PRO A 126 7.68 7.53 2.21
C PRO A 126 7.90 8.90 1.56
N SER A 127 6.87 9.74 1.58
CA SER A 127 7.09 11.17 1.43
C SER A 127 7.77 11.73 2.69
N GLU A 128 8.43 12.87 2.58
CA GLU A 128 9.05 13.55 3.73
C GLU A 128 8.06 13.73 4.89
N ALA A 129 6.84 14.14 4.57
CA ALA A 129 5.76 14.34 5.55
C ALA A 129 5.29 13.05 6.24
N SER A 130 5.46 11.88 5.59
CA SER A 130 5.01 10.59 6.10
C SER A 130 6.11 9.78 6.81
N LEU A 131 7.38 10.15 6.67
CA LEU A 131 8.53 9.40 7.20
C LEU A 131 8.37 9.11 8.70
N ALA A 132 8.15 10.13 9.52
CA ALA A 132 7.98 9.97 10.98
C ALA A 132 6.78 9.09 11.35
N HIS A 133 5.77 8.99 10.48
CA HIS A 133 4.65 8.07 10.69
C HIS A 133 5.11 6.62 10.54
N TYR A 134 5.86 6.28 9.50
CA TYR A 134 6.39 4.94 9.30
C TYR A 134 7.40 4.54 10.39
N GLU A 135 8.29 5.46 10.80
CA GLU A 135 9.27 5.20 11.86
C GLU A 135 8.59 4.79 13.18
N ARG A 136 7.49 5.45 13.56
CA ARG A 136 6.71 5.07 14.76
C ARG A 136 6.09 3.67 14.68
N HIS A 137 5.94 3.10 13.48
CA HIS A 137 5.43 1.75 13.24
C HIS A 137 6.52 0.74 12.89
N GLY A 138 7.79 1.05 13.24
CA GLY A 138 8.91 0.10 13.16
C GLY A 138 9.63 0.05 11.83
N PHE A 139 9.34 0.95 10.91
CA PHE A 139 10.14 1.13 9.70
C PHE A 139 11.40 1.95 10.03
N ALA A 140 12.50 1.64 9.38
CA ALA A 140 13.76 2.35 9.57
C ALA A 140 14.52 2.44 8.26
N ASP A 141 15.20 3.56 8.04
CA ASP A 141 16.16 3.69 6.97
C ASP A 141 17.39 2.83 7.32
N ARG A 142 17.75 1.91 6.43
CA ARG A 142 18.93 1.04 6.57
C ARG A 142 20.00 1.31 5.54
N GLY A 143 19.84 2.40 4.76
CA GLY A 143 20.76 2.73 3.65
C GLY A 143 20.67 1.76 2.47
N GLU A 144 19.64 0.96 2.37
CA GLU A 144 19.33 0.00 1.30
C GLU A 144 17.84 0.10 0.93
N PRO A 145 17.44 -0.24 -0.29
CA PRO A 145 18.19 -0.71 -1.45
C PRO A 145 18.79 0.42 -2.30
N LEU A 146 19.73 0.07 -3.20
CA LEU A 146 20.09 0.96 -4.30
C LEU A 146 18.95 0.98 -5.33
N VAL A 147 18.59 2.18 -5.77
CA VAL A 147 17.48 2.39 -6.70
C VAL A 147 18.04 2.93 -8.02
N TRP A 148 17.68 2.29 -9.13
CA TRP A 148 17.88 2.84 -10.46
C TRP A 148 16.61 3.57 -10.89
N LEU A 149 16.72 4.84 -11.24
CA LEU A 149 15.58 5.65 -11.71
C LEU A 149 15.60 5.72 -13.24
N HIS A 150 14.42 5.70 -13.84
CA HIS A 150 14.30 5.94 -15.27
C HIS A 150 14.78 7.35 -15.61
N PRO A 151 15.57 7.57 -16.69
CA PRO A 151 16.15 8.88 -17.00
C PRO A 151 15.14 10.01 -17.21
N GLU A 152 13.89 9.69 -17.51
CA GLU A 152 12.79 10.66 -17.68
C GLU A 152 12.04 10.96 -16.37
N ASP A 153 12.31 10.23 -15.29
CA ASP A 153 11.77 10.50 -13.96
C ASP A 153 12.81 11.31 -13.18
N PRO A 154 12.59 12.61 -12.95
CA PRO A 154 13.50 13.40 -12.10
C PRO A 154 13.43 12.87 -10.66
N ALA A 155 14.60 12.76 -10.04
CA ALA A 155 14.75 12.41 -8.64
C ALA A 155 14.10 13.45 -7.71
#